data_cad0251a05dcb0aafdd6753a945cc440
#
_entry.id   cad0251a05dcb0aafdd6753a945cc440
#
_cell.length_a   1.000
_cell.length_b   1.000
_cell.length_c   1.000
_cell.angle_alpha   90.00
_cell.angle_beta   90.00
_cell.angle_gamma   90.00
#
_symmetry.space_group_name_H-M   'P 1'
#
loop_
_entity.id
_entity.type
_entity.pdbx_description
1 polymer ?
#
loop_
_entity_poly.entity_id
_entity_poly.type
_entity_poly.pdbx_seq_one_letter_code
_entity_poly.pdbx_strand_id
1 'polypeptide(L)'
;MLNIAVCDDSRTDVEMLESAFDKLAQYQFSYEVYFTAKELLKHVIDDGEMYHLYIFDIEMPEMNGLQLAKEIRKIDAKALFVFLTGYTQYVMDVFEVITFDYISKPITVEKLESVLLKAMQYLHMIKRDFVFQFRKNQFRISCDDIVYFEKKGRQAVIHTISENFKANMTTDFFGTERQ
;
A
#
# COMPACT_ATOMS: atom_id res chain seq x y z
N MET A 1 3.47 5.38 10.58
CA MET A 1 4.22 5.95 9.43
C MET A 1 4.66 4.80 8.55
N LEU A 2 4.51 4.87 7.24
CA LEU A 2 4.92 3.84 6.29
C LEU A 2 6.43 3.99 6.03
N ASN A 3 7.22 2.93 6.31
CA ASN A 3 8.66 2.93 6.03
C ASN A 3 8.90 2.16 4.73
N ILE A 4 9.65 2.75 3.80
CA ILE A 4 9.83 2.28 2.44
C ILE A 4 11.33 2.09 2.16
N ALA A 5 11.72 0.95 1.59
CA ALA A 5 13.02 0.78 0.97
C ALA A 5 12.86 0.86 -0.55
N VAL A 6 13.68 1.66 -1.19
CA VAL A 6 13.81 1.74 -2.65
C VAL A 6 15.13 1.12 -3.05
N CYS A 7 15.14 0.24 -4.05
CA CYS A 7 16.35 -0.32 -4.61
C CYS A 7 16.32 -0.27 -6.14
N ASP A 8 17.15 0.59 -6.72
CA ASP A 8 17.26 0.81 -8.18
C ASP A 8 18.70 1.30 -8.47
N ASP A 9 19.40 0.68 -9.39
CA ASP A 9 20.78 1.05 -9.76
C ASP A 9 20.86 2.28 -10.66
N SER A 10 19.71 2.71 -11.24
CA SER A 10 19.59 3.91 -12.07
C SER A 10 19.39 5.16 -11.22
N ARG A 11 20.40 6.01 -11.13
CA ARG A 11 20.29 7.31 -10.44
C ARG A 11 19.16 8.18 -11.00
N THR A 12 18.95 8.14 -12.31
CA THR A 12 17.88 8.91 -12.96
C THR A 12 16.48 8.44 -12.52
N ASP A 13 16.28 7.13 -12.41
CA ASP A 13 14.98 6.59 -11.97
C ASP A 13 14.74 6.87 -10.49
N VAL A 14 15.80 6.81 -9.66
CA VAL A 14 15.76 7.22 -8.25
C VAL A 14 15.38 8.70 -8.13
N GLU A 15 16.02 9.61 -8.88
CA GLU A 15 15.69 11.04 -8.86
C GLU A 15 14.22 11.30 -9.26
N MET A 16 13.71 10.54 -10.26
CA MET A 16 12.30 10.62 -10.65
C MET A 16 11.38 10.16 -9.52
N LEU A 17 11.75 9.08 -8.82
CA LEU A 17 10.98 8.54 -7.71
C LEU A 17 10.98 9.50 -6.52
N GLU A 18 12.13 10.07 -6.16
CA GLU A 18 12.25 11.07 -5.10
C GLU A 18 11.42 12.33 -5.41
N SER A 19 11.48 12.83 -6.65
CA SER A 19 10.64 13.94 -7.10
C SER A 19 9.13 13.61 -7.01
N ALA A 20 8.74 12.34 -7.21
CA ALA A 20 7.37 11.92 -7.03
C ALA A 20 6.99 11.83 -5.55
N PHE A 21 7.87 11.32 -4.68
CA PHE A 21 7.67 11.31 -3.23
C PHE A 21 7.51 12.71 -2.64
N ASP A 22 8.30 13.68 -3.09
CA ASP A 22 8.21 15.08 -2.65
C ASP A 22 6.81 15.66 -2.90
N LYS A 23 6.18 15.30 -4.03
CA LYS A 23 4.80 15.72 -4.35
C LYS A 23 3.74 15.02 -3.51
N LEU A 24 4.11 13.95 -2.81
CA LEU A 24 3.25 13.14 -1.96
C LEU A 24 3.54 13.32 -0.46
N ALA A 25 4.29 14.37 -0.09
CA ALA A 25 4.69 14.67 1.29
C ALA A 25 3.52 14.90 2.26
N GLN A 26 2.29 15.08 1.76
CA GLN A 26 1.08 15.13 2.59
C GLN A 26 0.76 13.79 3.28
N TYR A 27 1.30 12.67 2.78
CA TYR A 27 1.16 11.35 3.40
C TYR A 27 2.28 11.09 4.40
N GLN A 28 1.99 10.32 5.44
CA GLN A 28 2.97 10.00 6.48
C GLN A 28 3.79 8.76 6.09
N PHE A 29 4.90 8.96 5.42
CA PHE A 29 5.88 7.93 5.10
C PHE A 29 7.32 8.45 5.25
N SER A 30 8.25 7.51 5.31
CA SER A 30 9.69 7.74 5.15
C SER A 30 10.24 6.74 4.14
N TYR A 31 11.34 7.08 3.48
CA TYR A 31 11.99 6.17 2.56
C TYR A 31 13.51 6.24 2.67
N GLU A 32 14.15 5.14 2.30
CA GLU A 32 15.59 5.02 2.14
C GLU A 32 15.89 4.43 0.77
N VAL A 33 17.00 4.87 0.18
CA VAL A 33 17.39 4.50 -1.19
C VAL A 33 18.67 3.70 -1.17
N TYR A 34 18.68 2.59 -1.89
CA TYR A 34 19.79 1.68 -2.10
C TYR A 34 20.06 1.54 -3.59
N PHE A 35 21.30 1.60 -3.99
CA PHE A 35 21.70 1.49 -5.39
C PHE A 35 22.13 0.07 -5.80
N THR A 36 22.18 -0.84 -4.85
CA THR A 36 22.46 -2.26 -5.11
C THR A 36 21.63 -3.17 -4.21
N ALA A 37 21.19 -4.29 -4.78
CA ALA A 37 20.49 -5.32 -4.02
C ALA A 37 21.28 -5.84 -2.83
N LYS A 38 22.60 -5.92 -2.97
CA LYS A 38 23.52 -6.42 -1.94
C LYS A 38 23.58 -5.47 -0.73
N GLU A 39 23.59 -4.17 -0.98
CA GLU A 39 23.58 -3.15 0.07
C GLU A 39 22.29 -3.22 0.90
N LEU A 40 21.12 -3.23 0.25
CA LEU A 40 19.84 -3.36 0.94
C LEU A 40 19.74 -4.69 1.70
N LEU A 41 20.13 -5.81 1.07
CA LEU A 41 20.06 -7.12 1.72
C LEU A 41 20.96 -7.18 2.95
N LYS A 42 22.17 -6.61 2.87
CA LYS A 42 23.07 -6.50 4.02
C LYS A 42 22.42 -5.69 5.15
N HIS A 43 21.80 -4.57 4.85
CA HIS A 43 21.14 -3.70 5.83
C HIS A 43 20.00 -4.45 6.53
N VAL A 44 19.16 -5.15 5.77
CA VAL A 44 18.08 -5.97 6.34
C VAL A 44 18.60 -7.11 7.22
N ILE A 45 19.70 -7.79 6.81
CA ILE A 45 20.23 -8.95 7.54
C ILE A 45 21.06 -8.52 8.75
N ASP A 46 22.02 -7.62 8.56
CA ASP A 46 23.05 -7.29 9.56
C ASP A 46 22.51 -6.29 10.59
N ASP A 47 21.74 -5.30 10.16
CA ASP A 47 21.23 -4.24 11.02
C ASP A 47 19.81 -4.57 11.55
N GLY A 48 19.13 -5.56 10.96
CA GLY A 48 17.81 -6.00 11.36
C GLY A 48 16.71 -4.98 11.01
N GLU A 49 16.99 -4.04 10.11
CA GLU A 49 16.03 -3.04 9.70
C GLU A 49 15.01 -3.61 8.71
N MET A 50 13.73 -3.46 9.05
CA MET A 50 12.62 -3.95 8.26
C MET A 50 11.79 -2.80 7.74
N TYR A 51 11.37 -2.91 6.48
CA TYR A 51 10.51 -1.93 5.83
C TYR A 51 9.12 -2.52 5.62
N HIS A 52 8.12 -1.68 5.65
CA HIS A 52 6.75 -2.11 5.36
C HIS A 52 6.53 -2.37 3.87
N LEU A 53 7.19 -1.55 3.04
CA LEU A 53 7.08 -1.58 1.59
C LEU A 53 8.48 -1.53 0.98
N TYR A 54 8.73 -2.42 0.05
CA TYR A 54 9.94 -2.45 -0.74
C TYR A 54 9.59 -2.17 -2.20
N ILE A 55 10.26 -1.21 -2.80
CA ILE A 55 10.11 -0.83 -4.21
C ILE A 55 11.41 -1.17 -4.92
N PHE A 56 11.37 -2.16 -5.81
CA PHE A 56 12.55 -2.68 -6.48
C PHE A 56 12.51 -2.44 -7.98
N ASP A 57 13.62 -2.02 -8.57
CA ASP A 57 13.82 -2.30 -9.99
C ASP A 57 14.02 -3.80 -10.21
N ILE A 58 13.45 -4.32 -11.31
CA ILE A 58 13.64 -5.73 -11.66
C ILE A 58 15.04 -5.95 -12.22
N GLU A 59 15.51 -5.07 -13.08
CA GLU A 59 16.77 -5.23 -13.80
C GLU A 59 17.92 -4.52 -13.08
N MET A 60 18.54 -5.20 -12.12
CA MET A 60 19.74 -4.71 -11.43
C MET A 60 20.93 -5.65 -11.67
N PRO A 61 22.18 -5.11 -11.69
CA PRO A 61 23.38 -5.92 -11.80
C PRO A 61 23.56 -6.89 -10.61
N GLU A 62 24.25 -8.00 -10.84
CA GLU A 62 24.60 -9.05 -9.87
C GLU A 62 23.39 -9.78 -9.27
N MET A 63 22.44 -9.09 -8.69
CA MET A 63 21.23 -9.64 -8.10
C MET A 63 20.04 -8.79 -8.54
N ASN A 64 19.13 -9.38 -9.31
CA ASN A 64 17.93 -8.70 -9.76
C ASN A 64 16.88 -8.52 -8.64
N GLY A 65 15.89 -7.63 -8.86
CA GLY A 65 14.87 -7.33 -7.84
C GLY A 65 14.06 -8.54 -7.40
N LEU A 66 13.82 -9.51 -8.29
CA LEU A 66 13.09 -10.75 -7.94
C LEU A 66 13.90 -11.66 -7.02
N GLN A 67 15.21 -11.77 -7.27
CA GLN A 67 16.11 -12.52 -6.40
C GLN A 67 16.20 -11.86 -5.02
N LEU A 68 16.35 -10.53 -5.00
CA LEU A 68 16.35 -9.74 -3.76
C LEU A 68 15.07 -9.97 -2.96
N ALA A 69 13.90 -9.88 -3.61
CA ALA A 69 12.62 -10.12 -2.97
C ALA A 69 12.51 -11.54 -2.38
N LYS A 70 13.03 -12.57 -3.07
CA LYS A 70 13.06 -13.95 -2.57
C LYS A 70 13.92 -14.06 -1.30
N GLU A 71 15.05 -13.39 -1.24
CA GLU A 71 15.90 -13.39 -0.03
C GLU A 71 15.23 -12.65 1.14
N ILE A 72 14.69 -11.46 0.90
CA ILE A 72 13.96 -10.70 1.93
C ILE A 72 12.73 -11.47 2.42
N ARG A 73 11.99 -12.17 1.54
CA ARG A 73 10.83 -12.96 1.93
C ARG A 73 11.14 -14.09 2.91
N LYS A 74 12.37 -14.62 2.93
CA LYS A 74 12.81 -15.61 3.91
C LYS A 74 12.92 -15.02 5.32
N ILE A 75 13.17 -13.71 5.41
CA ILE A 75 13.39 -12.97 6.66
C ILE A 75 12.08 -12.31 7.09
N ASP A 76 11.38 -11.65 6.16
CA ASP A 76 10.11 -10.97 6.39
C ASP A 76 9.00 -11.52 5.50
N ALA A 77 8.17 -12.39 6.11
CA ALA A 77 7.03 -12.98 5.41
C ALA A 77 5.89 -11.97 5.12
N LYS A 78 5.89 -10.80 5.77
CA LYS A 78 4.82 -9.80 5.67
C LYS A 78 5.19 -8.59 4.80
N ALA A 79 6.44 -8.48 4.37
CA ALA A 79 6.90 -7.38 3.53
C ALA A 79 6.04 -7.23 2.27
N LEU A 80 5.68 -6.00 1.93
CA LEU A 80 5.00 -5.69 0.68
C LEU A 80 6.05 -5.39 -0.39
N PHE A 81 5.98 -6.08 -1.52
CA PHE A 81 6.88 -5.86 -2.64
C PHE A 81 6.17 -5.19 -3.80
N VAL A 82 6.77 -4.13 -4.30
CA VAL A 82 6.38 -3.42 -5.53
C VAL A 82 7.55 -3.44 -6.49
N PHE A 83 7.31 -3.84 -7.72
CA PHE A 83 8.35 -3.85 -8.73
C PHE A 83 8.20 -2.69 -9.70
N LEU A 84 9.33 -2.03 -9.96
CA LEU A 84 9.47 -1.07 -11.06
C LEU A 84 9.93 -1.86 -12.30
N THR A 85 9.32 -1.65 -13.43
CA THR A 85 9.73 -2.36 -14.63
C THR A 85 9.46 -1.55 -15.91
N GLY A 86 10.45 -1.56 -16.81
CA GLY A 86 10.28 -1.09 -18.19
C GLY A 86 9.66 -2.13 -19.14
N TYR A 87 9.56 -3.39 -18.70
CA TYR A 87 9.21 -4.51 -19.57
C TYR A 87 8.03 -5.32 -19.03
N THR A 88 7.03 -5.54 -19.86
CA THR A 88 5.84 -6.33 -19.55
C THR A 88 6.09 -7.85 -19.48
N GLN A 89 7.25 -8.32 -19.93
CA GLN A 89 7.58 -9.75 -20.00
C GLN A 89 7.86 -10.40 -18.63
N TYR A 90 8.21 -9.63 -17.59
CA TYR A 90 8.50 -10.15 -16.25
C TYR A 90 7.25 -10.38 -15.38
N VAL A 91 6.06 -10.08 -15.90
CA VAL A 91 4.81 -10.20 -15.12
C VAL A 91 4.59 -11.62 -14.59
N MET A 92 5.06 -12.65 -15.29
CA MET A 92 4.92 -14.06 -14.84
C MET A 92 5.83 -14.41 -13.67
N ASP A 93 7.08 -13.94 -13.66
CA ASP A 93 8.07 -14.26 -12.62
C ASP A 93 7.79 -13.54 -11.31
N VAL A 94 7.11 -12.39 -11.38
CA VAL A 94 6.69 -11.57 -10.24
C VAL A 94 5.69 -12.30 -9.33
N PHE A 95 4.88 -13.22 -9.86
CA PHE A 95 3.93 -14.00 -9.05
C PHE A 95 4.60 -15.01 -8.10
N GLU A 96 5.84 -15.42 -8.36
CA GLU A 96 6.55 -16.36 -7.47
C GLU A 96 6.86 -15.79 -6.08
N VAL A 97 6.95 -14.45 -5.93
CA VAL A 97 7.32 -13.79 -4.67
C VAL A 97 6.15 -13.14 -3.92
N ILE A 98 4.91 -13.43 -4.30
CA ILE A 98 3.71 -12.80 -3.72
C ILE A 98 3.85 -11.28 -3.76
N THR A 99 3.78 -10.74 -4.96
CA THR A 99 3.92 -9.30 -5.23
C THR A 99 2.67 -8.56 -4.76
N PHE A 100 2.86 -7.39 -4.16
CA PHE A 100 1.77 -6.51 -3.76
C PHE A 100 1.24 -5.69 -4.94
N ASP A 101 2.14 -5.09 -5.72
CA ASP A 101 1.79 -4.29 -6.91
C ASP A 101 3.01 -4.17 -7.84
N TYR A 102 2.82 -3.56 -9.01
CA TYR A 102 3.89 -3.20 -9.93
C TYR A 102 3.66 -1.81 -10.53
N ILE A 103 4.74 -1.11 -10.86
CA ILE A 103 4.72 0.19 -11.50
C ILE A 103 5.53 0.11 -12.79
N SER A 104 4.88 0.36 -13.93
CA SER A 104 5.61 0.46 -15.20
C SER A 104 6.37 1.78 -15.28
N LYS A 105 7.63 1.74 -15.67
CA LYS A 105 8.41 2.93 -16.03
C LYS A 105 7.87 3.55 -17.34
N PRO A 106 7.78 4.89 -17.49
CA PRO A 106 8.21 5.88 -16.52
C PRO A 106 7.25 5.99 -15.32
N ILE A 107 7.82 6.28 -14.15
CA ILE A 107 7.07 6.41 -12.90
C ILE A 107 6.27 7.71 -12.94
N THR A 108 4.98 7.65 -12.64
CA THR A 108 4.12 8.83 -12.48
C THR A 108 3.69 8.98 -11.03
N VAL A 109 3.43 10.23 -10.63
CA VAL A 109 2.99 10.56 -9.26
C VAL A 109 1.70 9.83 -8.92
N GLU A 110 0.75 9.77 -9.86
CA GLU A 110 -0.58 9.15 -9.67
C GLU A 110 -0.46 7.63 -9.42
N LYS A 111 0.45 6.96 -10.15
CA LYS A 111 0.70 5.53 -9.93
C LYS A 111 1.35 5.27 -8.59
N LEU A 112 2.37 6.05 -8.24
CA LEU A 112 3.04 5.93 -6.95
C LEU A 112 2.06 6.21 -5.80
N GLU A 113 1.26 7.27 -5.91
CA GLU A 113 0.21 7.61 -4.93
C GLU A 113 -0.77 6.45 -4.73
N SER A 114 -1.27 5.87 -5.84
CA SER A 114 -2.18 4.72 -5.78
C SER A 114 -1.59 3.55 -5.01
N VAL A 115 -0.32 3.23 -5.26
CA VAL A 115 0.39 2.14 -4.58
C VAL A 115 0.59 2.44 -3.10
N LEU A 116 1.01 3.66 -2.75
CA LEU A 116 1.19 4.09 -1.35
C LEU A 116 -0.13 4.01 -0.57
N LEU A 117 -1.22 4.53 -1.15
CA LEU A 117 -2.53 4.49 -0.52
C LEU A 117 -3.02 3.06 -0.30
N LYS A 118 -2.83 2.16 -1.29
CA LYS A 118 -3.15 0.73 -1.14
C LYS A 118 -2.32 0.10 0.00
N ALA A 119 -1.01 0.37 0.05
CA ALA A 119 -0.13 -0.18 1.10
C ALA A 119 -0.54 0.31 2.48
N MET A 120 -0.78 1.62 2.63
CA MET A 120 -1.24 2.20 3.90
C MET A 120 -2.60 1.65 4.33
N GLN A 121 -3.52 1.41 3.40
CA GLN A 121 -4.82 0.77 3.69
C GLN A 121 -4.63 -0.68 4.11
N TYR A 122 -3.82 -1.44 3.39
CA TYR A 122 -3.53 -2.84 3.70
C TYR A 122 -2.91 -2.99 5.09
N LEU A 123 -2.01 -2.09 5.45
CA LEU A 123 -1.34 -2.06 6.76
C LEU A 123 -2.17 -1.36 7.85
N HIS A 124 -3.41 -1.02 7.58
CA HIS A 124 -4.30 -0.30 8.51
C HIS A 124 -3.71 1.03 9.03
N MET A 125 -2.83 1.66 8.25
CA MET A 125 -2.22 2.96 8.60
C MET A 125 -3.12 4.15 8.28
N ILE A 126 -4.08 3.97 7.40
CA ILE A 126 -5.14 4.95 7.09
C ILE A 126 -6.44 4.42 7.66
N LYS A 127 -7.03 5.16 8.58
CA LYS A 127 -8.37 4.84 9.08
C LYS A 127 -9.39 5.09 7.96
N ARG A 128 -10.19 4.08 7.67
CA ARG A 128 -11.36 4.24 6.81
C ARG A 128 -12.53 4.63 7.68
N ASP A 129 -13.17 5.73 7.35
CA ASP A 129 -14.37 6.16 8.02
C ASP A 129 -15.61 5.83 7.18
N PHE A 130 -16.57 5.19 7.81
CA PHE A 130 -17.91 5.05 7.26
C PHE A 130 -18.71 6.30 7.60
N VAL A 131 -19.11 7.04 6.57
CA VAL A 131 -19.86 8.29 6.73
C VAL A 131 -21.31 8.05 6.35
N PHE A 132 -22.25 8.41 7.23
CA PHE A 132 -23.68 8.27 6.96
C PHE A 132 -24.48 9.42 7.59
N GLN A 133 -25.69 9.60 7.10
CA GLN A 133 -26.62 10.59 7.64
C GLN A 133 -27.80 9.90 8.35
N PHE A 134 -28.12 10.39 9.53
CA PHE A 134 -29.33 9.99 10.22
C PHE A 134 -30.06 11.22 10.79
N ARG A 135 -31.31 11.41 10.38
CA ARG A 135 -32.17 12.58 10.65
C ARG A 135 -31.51 13.90 10.24
N LYS A 136 -30.91 14.68 10.42
CA LYS A 136 -30.20 15.88 9.93
C LYS A 136 -28.72 15.89 10.35
N ASN A 137 -28.27 14.87 11.06
CA ASN A 137 -26.90 14.78 11.54
C ASN A 137 -26.08 13.86 10.63
N GLN A 138 -24.83 14.25 10.37
CA GLN A 138 -23.84 13.43 9.74
C GLN A 138 -22.99 12.74 10.82
N PHE A 139 -22.79 11.45 10.66
CA PHE A 139 -21.98 10.62 11.53
C PHE A 139 -20.78 10.08 10.75
N ARG A 140 -19.69 9.96 11.47
CA ARG A 140 -18.46 9.36 10.97
C ARG A 140 -17.98 8.35 12.00
N ILE A 141 -17.84 7.09 11.60
CA ILE A 141 -17.37 6.00 12.45
C ILE A 141 -16.23 5.27 11.74
N SER A 142 -15.24 4.81 12.47
CA SER A 142 -14.17 4.01 11.87
C SER A 142 -14.73 2.71 11.31
N CYS A 143 -14.34 2.34 10.09
CA CYS A 143 -14.70 1.03 9.54
C CYS A 143 -14.16 -0.12 10.39
N ASP A 144 -13.05 0.08 11.09
CA ASP A 144 -12.45 -0.92 11.97
C ASP A 144 -13.30 -1.19 13.23
N ASP A 145 -14.16 -0.24 13.60
CA ASP A 145 -15.08 -0.38 14.73
C ASP A 145 -16.39 -1.06 14.34
N ILE A 146 -16.70 -1.22 13.05
CA ILE A 146 -17.95 -1.81 12.56
C ILE A 146 -17.86 -3.33 12.63
N VAL A 147 -18.79 -3.93 13.37
CA VAL A 147 -18.88 -5.39 13.48
C VAL A 147 -19.77 -5.96 12.40
N TYR A 148 -20.99 -5.41 12.24
CA TYR A 148 -21.92 -5.79 11.17
C TYR A 148 -23.04 -4.75 10.97
N PHE A 149 -23.77 -4.89 9.86
CA PHE A 149 -24.95 -4.12 9.54
C PHE A 149 -26.18 -4.99 9.66
N GLU A 150 -27.22 -4.51 10.33
CA GLU A 150 -28.50 -5.17 10.46
C GLU A 150 -29.61 -4.35 9.79
N LYS A 151 -30.40 -4.98 8.93
CA LYS A 151 -31.56 -4.33 8.33
C LYS A 151 -32.77 -4.44 9.25
N LYS A 152 -33.34 -3.30 9.69
CA LYS A 152 -34.59 -3.22 10.48
C LYS A 152 -35.65 -2.37 9.74
N GLY A 153 -36.45 -3.03 8.91
CA GLY A 153 -37.47 -2.35 8.09
C GLY A 153 -36.81 -1.42 7.04
N ARG A 154 -37.01 -0.11 7.16
CA ARG A 154 -36.43 0.93 6.30
C ARG A 154 -35.18 1.56 6.86
N GLN A 155 -34.66 1.03 7.94
CA GLN A 155 -33.44 1.51 8.59
C GLN A 155 -32.38 0.43 8.60
N ALA A 156 -31.12 0.85 8.61
CA ALA A 156 -30.00 0.00 8.97
C ALA A 156 -29.57 0.32 10.41
N VAL A 157 -29.22 -0.69 11.15
CA VAL A 157 -28.51 -0.56 12.41
C VAL A 157 -27.06 -0.96 12.17
N ILE A 158 -26.15 -0.08 12.52
CA ILE A 158 -24.71 -0.29 12.42
C ILE A 158 -24.24 -0.69 13.80
N HIS A 159 -23.82 -1.94 13.94
CA HIS A 159 -23.30 -2.47 15.19
C HIS A 159 -21.78 -2.26 15.20
N THR A 160 -21.31 -1.53 16.20
CA THR A 160 -19.88 -1.31 16.40
C THR A 160 -19.41 -1.98 17.70
N ILE A 161 -18.10 -2.00 17.91
CA ILE A 161 -17.52 -2.57 19.15
C ILE A 161 -17.92 -1.81 20.42
N SER A 162 -18.33 -0.54 20.32
CA SER A 162 -18.67 0.31 21.46
C SER A 162 -20.17 0.59 21.58
N GLU A 163 -20.85 0.86 20.48
CA GLU A 163 -22.26 1.28 20.48
C GLU A 163 -22.94 0.94 19.15
N ASN A 164 -24.26 1.23 19.08
CA ASN A 164 -25.03 0.98 17.87
C ASN A 164 -25.58 2.29 17.30
N PHE A 165 -25.44 2.46 16.00
CA PHE A 165 -25.97 3.61 15.27
C PHE A 165 -27.16 3.20 14.39
N LYS A 166 -28.09 4.12 14.18
CA LYS A 166 -29.17 3.96 13.21
C LYS A 166 -28.93 4.84 12.00
N ALA A 167 -29.16 4.30 10.82
CA ALA A 167 -29.06 5.03 9.57
C ALA A 167 -30.31 4.79 8.71
N ASN A 168 -30.70 5.78 7.92
CA ASN A 168 -31.75 5.58 6.92
C ASN A 168 -31.16 4.83 5.74
N MET A 169 -31.82 3.75 5.30
CA MET A 169 -31.42 3.06 4.09
C MET A 169 -31.83 3.91 2.88
N THR A 170 -30.85 4.48 2.21
CA THR A 170 -30.96 5.00 0.85
C THR A 170 -30.41 3.97 -0.13
N THR A 171 -30.73 4.12 -1.41
CA THR A 171 -30.20 3.25 -2.48
C THR A 171 -28.67 3.19 -2.51
N ASP A 172 -27.99 4.20 -1.97
CA ASP A 172 -26.53 4.33 -1.94
C ASP A 172 -25.89 3.87 -0.61
N PHE A 173 -26.69 3.34 0.32
CA PHE A 173 -26.22 2.94 1.66
C PHE A 173 -25.22 1.77 1.60
N PHE A 174 -25.42 0.86 0.66
CA PHE A 174 -24.45 -0.17 0.31
C PHE A 174 -23.77 0.25 -1.00
N GLY A 175 -22.93 1.28 -0.93
CA GLY A 175 -22.27 1.85 -2.09
C GLY A 175 -21.85 0.75 -3.07
N THR A 176 -22.42 0.80 -4.25
CA THR A 176 -21.87 0.10 -5.40
C THR A 176 -20.45 0.64 -5.57
N GLU A 177 -19.46 -0.20 -5.25
CA GLU A 177 -18.15 -0.07 -5.86
C GLU A 177 -18.38 -0.06 -7.36
N ARG A 178 -18.41 1.12 -7.95
CA ARG A 178 -18.25 1.26 -9.40
C ARG A 178 -16.79 1.54 -9.63
N GLN A 179 -16.14 0.50 -10.13
CA GLN A 179 -14.99 0.36 -11.00
C GLN A 179 -13.99 1.52 -11.00
#